data_3267976989667953cbf7b2bc756f5f3c
#
_entry.id   3267976989667953cbf7b2bc756f5f3c
#
_cell.length_a   1.000
_cell.length_b   1.000
_cell.length_c   1.000
_cell.angle_alpha   90.00
_cell.angle_beta   90.00
_cell.angle_gamma   90.00
#
_symmetry.space_group_name_H-M   'P 1'
#
loop_
_entity.id
_entity.type
_entity.pdbx_description
1 polymer ?
#
loop_
_entity_poly.entity_id
_entity_poly.type
_entity_poly.pdbx_seq_one_letter_code
_entity_poly.pdbx_strand_id
1 'polypeptide(L)'
;MVFNSPISSEKADRIIQLLGLTSKDRVLDAGCGCGEFLIRLCERSGAHGLGVDKDLQSIAAAREAAKDRISGTQCEFRNADITNVSLEPHSFDLALCIGSTHAYGSGDAAYPNTINSFLRLVRAGGQLLIGEGYWKRDPAPEYLQLIGEPVGIYRDHSGNISFAEQHGLVPLYAAVSNDDEWDHFEWSHRMKMERQAVSTVADPAAAEKLERSRRWRDGYLRWGRNTMGFGFYLFLKPQ
;
A
#
# COMPACT_ATOMS: atom_id res chain seq x y z
N MET A 1 -1.32 13.67 -5.85
CA MET A 1 -2.05 12.43 -5.56
C MET A 1 -2.02 12.25 -4.06
N VAL A 2 -3.13 11.91 -3.46
CA VAL A 2 -3.27 11.82 -1.98
C VAL A 2 -2.71 10.50 -1.47
N PHE A 3 -3.02 9.40 -2.17
CA PHE A 3 -2.52 8.05 -1.84
C PHE A 3 -1.57 7.55 -2.93
N ASN A 4 -0.56 6.78 -2.54
CA ASN A 4 0.34 6.09 -3.49
C ASN A 4 -0.16 4.67 -3.81
N SER A 5 -1.46 4.54 -4.00
CA SER A 5 -2.16 3.31 -4.36
C SER A 5 -3.47 3.66 -5.08
N PRO A 6 -4.06 2.75 -5.87
CA PRO A 6 -5.29 3.01 -6.60
C PRO A 6 -6.52 2.94 -5.67
N ILE A 7 -6.69 3.98 -4.84
CA ILE A 7 -7.79 4.10 -3.87
C ILE A 7 -8.37 5.50 -3.90
N SER A 8 -9.69 5.61 -3.89
CA SER A 8 -10.40 6.88 -3.66
C SER A 8 -10.43 7.25 -2.19
N SER A 9 -10.59 8.55 -1.90
CA SER A 9 -10.75 9.04 -0.53
C SER A 9 -11.95 8.39 0.16
N GLU A 10 -13.06 8.24 -0.55
CA GLU A 10 -14.30 7.63 -0.06
C GLU A 10 -14.09 6.16 0.32
N LYS A 11 -13.33 5.41 -0.48
CA LYS A 11 -13.02 4.01 -0.18
C LYS A 11 -12.07 3.91 1.01
N ALA A 12 -11.04 4.74 1.07
CA ALA A 12 -10.13 4.80 2.22
C ALA A 12 -10.89 5.10 3.50
N ASP A 13 -11.76 6.12 3.49
CA ASP A 13 -12.58 6.52 4.63
C ASP A 13 -13.54 5.41 5.09
N ARG A 14 -14.14 4.67 4.14
CA ARG A 14 -14.98 3.51 4.44
C ARG A 14 -14.19 2.37 5.10
N ILE A 15 -13.00 2.06 4.57
CA ILE A 15 -12.13 1.04 5.16
C ILE A 15 -11.73 1.45 6.58
N ILE A 16 -11.31 2.69 6.79
CA ILE A 16 -10.95 3.22 8.11
C ILE A 16 -12.11 3.09 9.10
N GLN A 17 -13.34 3.37 8.67
CA GLN A 17 -14.52 3.23 9.52
C GLN A 17 -14.77 1.77 9.94
N LEU A 18 -14.52 0.81 9.05
CA LEU A 18 -14.70 -0.63 9.33
C LEU A 18 -13.70 -1.16 10.36
N LEU A 19 -12.54 -0.50 10.54
CA LEU A 19 -11.54 -0.94 11.51
C LEU A 19 -11.99 -0.80 12.96
N GLY A 20 -12.94 0.10 13.26
CA GLY A 20 -13.52 0.26 14.58
C GLY A 20 -12.54 0.66 15.69
N LEU A 21 -11.45 1.32 15.34
CA LEU A 21 -10.38 1.71 16.26
C LEU A 21 -10.78 2.86 17.18
N THR A 22 -10.11 2.95 18.31
CA THR A 22 -10.29 3.95 19.36
C THR A 22 -8.97 4.65 19.72
N SER A 23 -9.02 5.66 20.56
CA SER A 23 -7.83 6.38 21.03
C SER A 23 -6.88 5.54 21.92
N LYS A 24 -7.27 4.31 22.27
CA LYS A 24 -6.41 3.39 23.04
C LYS A 24 -5.59 2.48 22.13
N ASP A 25 -5.95 2.40 20.86
CA ASP A 25 -5.37 1.43 19.93
C ASP A 25 -4.05 1.95 19.34
N ARG A 26 -3.15 1.02 19.07
CA ARG A 26 -1.83 1.25 18.46
C ARG A 26 -1.81 0.66 17.07
N VAL A 27 -1.36 1.45 16.11
CA VAL A 27 -1.37 1.13 14.68
C VAL A 27 0.04 1.19 14.11
N LEU A 28 0.45 0.16 13.38
CA LEU A 28 1.64 0.14 12.55
C LEU A 28 1.23 0.31 11.08
N ASP A 29 1.85 1.24 10.37
CA ASP A 29 1.77 1.37 8.91
C ASP A 29 3.15 1.08 8.30
N ALA A 30 3.31 -0.10 7.71
CA ALA A 30 4.55 -0.56 7.12
C ALA A 30 4.62 -0.21 5.62
N GLY A 31 5.57 0.65 5.25
CA GLY A 31 5.63 1.28 3.94
C GLY A 31 4.59 2.39 3.81
N CYS A 32 4.54 3.28 4.80
CA CYS A 32 3.49 4.29 4.93
C CYS A 32 3.52 5.38 3.85
N GLY A 33 4.60 5.48 3.05
CA GLY A 33 4.77 6.53 2.07
C GLY A 33 4.59 7.92 2.68
N CYS A 34 3.76 8.76 2.05
CA CYS A 34 3.41 10.09 2.55
C CYS A 34 2.42 10.09 3.73
N GLY A 35 2.10 8.95 4.31
CA GLY A 35 1.37 8.80 5.57
C GLY A 35 -0.12 9.09 5.53
N GLU A 36 -0.72 9.41 4.39
CA GLU A 36 -2.09 9.91 4.33
C GLU A 36 -3.13 8.93 4.91
N PHE A 37 -2.97 7.62 4.66
CA PHE A 37 -3.90 6.63 5.20
C PHE A 37 -3.82 6.59 6.74
N LEU A 38 -2.61 6.54 7.29
CA LEU A 38 -2.36 6.54 8.72
C LEU A 38 -2.83 7.84 9.39
N ILE A 39 -2.56 9.00 8.77
CA ILE A 39 -2.99 10.31 9.27
C ILE A 39 -4.52 10.35 9.39
N ARG A 40 -5.26 10.00 8.32
CA ARG A 40 -6.74 9.96 8.35
C ARG A 40 -7.28 8.98 9.39
N LEU A 41 -6.63 7.82 9.51
CA LEU A 41 -6.99 6.84 10.51
C LEU A 41 -6.85 7.43 11.93
N CYS A 42 -5.71 8.05 12.24
CA CYS A 42 -5.46 8.68 13.53
C CYS A 42 -6.40 9.87 13.81
N GLU A 43 -6.67 10.73 12.81
CA GLU A 43 -7.64 11.82 12.93
C GLU A 43 -9.03 11.32 13.34
N ARG A 44 -9.49 10.23 12.72
CA ARG A 44 -10.86 9.73 12.93
C ARG A 44 -11.03 8.93 14.20
N SER A 45 -10.04 8.13 14.57
CA SER A 45 -10.14 7.18 15.69
C SER A 45 -9.53 7.71 16.98
N GLY A 46 -8.63 8.69 16.88
CA GLY A 46 -7.78 9.08 18.00
C GLY A 46 -6.62 8.09 18.28
N ALA A 47 -6.50 7.00 17.52
CA ALA A 47 -5.48 5.97 17.72
C ALA A 47 -4.05 6.51 17.59
N HIS A 48 -3.10 5.77 18.18
CA HIS A 48 -1.67 6.08 18.09
C HIS A 48 -1.02 5.34 16.93
N GLY A 49 -0.44 6.09 15.98
CA GLY A 49 0.15 5.56 14.77
C GLY A 49 1.67 5.57 14.75
N LEU A 50 2.26 4.51 14.20
CA LEU A 50 3.67 4.45 13.80
C LEU A 50 3.73 4.16 12.30
N GLY A 51 4.12 5.15 11.50
CA GLY A 51 4.42 4.98 10.08
C GLY A 51 5.91 4.75 9.85
N VAL A 52 6.26 3.74 9.07
CA VAL A 52 7.65 3.42 8.72
C VAL A 52 7.79 3.37 7.21
N ASP A 53 8.75 4.09 6.65
CA ASP A 53 9.10 4.02 5.23
C ASP A 53 10.61 4.27 5.03
N LYS A 54 11.20 3.60 4.05
CA LYS A 54 12.62 3.78 3.71
C LYS A 54 12.91 5.04 2.92
N ASP A 55 11.90 5.63 2.27
CA ASP A 55 12.06 6.85 1.48
C ASP A 55 11.99 8.10 2.36
N LEU A 56 13.13 8.77 2.49
CA LEU A 56 13.26 9.98 3.30
C LEU A 56 12.35 11.11 2.82
N GLN A 57 12.11 11.24 1.52
CA GLN A 57 11.25 12.29 0.98
C GLN A 57 9.77 12.04 1.33
N SER A 58 9.34 10.79 1.26
CA SER A 58 7.99 10.38 1.69
C SER A 58 7.77 10.64 3.17
N ILE A 59 8.74 10.30 4.03
CA ILE A 59 8.66 10.57 5.48
C ILE A 59 8.64 12.05 5.79
N ALA A 60 9.43 12.87 5.09
CA ALA A 60 9.37 14.32 5.24
C ALA A 60 7.99 14.88 4.85
N ALA A 61 7.42 14.40 3.75
CA ALA A 61 6.07 14.78 3.32
C ALA A 61 4.99 14.30 4.33
N ALA A 62 5.12 13.10 4.89
CA ALA A 62 4.20 12.58 5.91
C ALA A 62 4.19 13.44 7.18
N ARG A 63 5.37 13.82 7.67
CA ARG A 63 5.50 14.70 8.83
C ARG A 63 4.89 16.07 8.59
N GLU A 64 5.11 16.66 7.41
CA GLU A 64 4.50 17.95 7.06
C GLU A 64 2.98 17.83 6.92
N ALA A 65 2.48 16.77 6.27
CA ALA A 65 1.04 16.55 6.13
C ALA A 65 0.33 16.31 7.47
N ALA A 66 1.02 15.74 8.47
CA ALA A 66 0.47 15.48 9.79
C ALA A 66 0.43 16.73 10.71
N LYS A 67 1.30 17.72 10.46
CA LYS A 67 1.63 18.81 11.39
C LYS A 67 0.43 19.59 11.93
N ASP A 68 -0.52 19.91 11.06
CA ASP A 68 -1.69 20.70 11.42
C ASP A 68 -2.97 19.86 11.56
N ARG A 69 -2.86 18.53 11.44
CA ARG A 69 -3.99 17.60 11.41
C ARG A 69 -4.09 16.74 12.65
N ILE A 70 -2.96 16.30 13.19
CA ILE A 70 -2.90 15.41 14.36
C ILE A 70 -1.80 15.86 15.31
N SER A 71 -1.94 15.52 16.60
CA SER A 71 -0.88 15.79 17.58
C SER A 71 0.40 15.03 17.24
N GLY A 72 1.55 15.69 17.36
CA GLY A 72 2.85 15.06 17.11
C GLY A 72 3.17 13.86 18.03
N THR A 73 2.47 13.74 19.15
CA THR A 73 2.55 12.58 20.06
C THR A 73 1.62 11.44 19.64
N GLN A 74 0.64 11.70 18.78
CA GLN A 74 -0.34 10.71 18.33
C GLN A 74 0.17 9.89 17.14
N CYS A 75 0.99 10.47 16.28
CA CYS A 75 1.51 9.77 15.11
C CYS A 75 3.01 10.04 14.94
N GLU A 76 3.79 8.98 14.90
CA GLU A 76 5.23 9.02 14.66
C GLU A 76 5.54 8.51 13.25
N PHE A 77 6.46 9.17 12.53
CA PHE A 77 6.96 8.72 11.23
C PHE A 77 8.46 8.47 11.28
N ARG A 78 8.89 7.23 10.97
CA ARG A 78 10.29 6.80 10.98
C ARG A 78 10.80 6.54 9.58
N ASN A 79 11.94 7.16 9.25
CA ASN A 79 12.67 6.80 8.04
C ASN A 79 13.57 5.60 8.34
N ALA A 80 13.13 4.42 7.94
CA ALA A 80 13.84 3.16 8.16
C ALA A 80 13.34 2.06 7.22
N ASP A 81 14.16 1.04 7.03
CA ASP A 81 13.68 -0.24 6.50
C ASP A 81 12.91 -0.96 7.61
N ILE A 82 11.65 -1.32 7.36
CA ILE A 82 10.76 -1.95 8.36
C ILE A 82 11.33 -3.26 8.91
N THR A 83 12.10 -3.99 8.11
CA THR A 83 12.71 -5.25 8.54
C THR A 83 13.83 -5.07 9.56
N ASN A 84 14.39 -3.87 9.64
CA ASN A 84 15.46 -3.49 10.57
C ASN A 84 14.94 -2.71 11.79
N VAL A 85 13.63 -2.45 11.88
CA VAL A 85 13.06 -1.77 13.04
C VAL A 85 12.73 -2.79 14.14
N SER A 86 13.33 -2.60 15.31
CA SER A 86 12.96 -3.41 16.48
C SER A 86 11.59 -2.98 16.99
N LEU A 87 10.60 -3.87 16.83
CA LEU A 87 9.23 -3.71 17.28
C LEU A 87 8.87 -4.85 18.22
N GLU A 88 8.24 -4.49 19.35
CA GLU A 88 7.81 -5.46 20.33
C GLU A 88 6.71 -6.37 19.77
N PRO A 89 6.80 -7.70 19.93
CA PRO A 89 5.76 -8.62 19.54
C PRO A 89 4.44 -8.31 20.24
N HIS A 90 3.32 -8.55 19.53
CA HIS A 90 1.96 -8.42 20.05
C HIS A 90 1.63 -7.04 20.66
N SER A 91 2.29 -5.97 20.16
CA SER A 91 2.15 -4.61 20.68
C SER A 91 1.24 -3.70 19.87
N PHE A 92 0.71 -4.18 18.74
CA PHE A 92 -0.20 -3.42 17.88
C PHE A 92 -1.60 -4.04 17.85
N ASP A 93 -2.61 -3.18 17.80
CA ASP A 93 -4.01 -3.53 17.58
C ASP A 93 -4.32 -3.72 16.10
N LEU A 94 -3.65 -2.92 15.26
CA LEU A 94 -3.69 -3.03 13.80
C LEU A 94 -2.28 -2.91 13.23
N ALA A 95 -1.95 -3.78 12.28
CA ALA A 95 -0.85 -3.55 11.35
C ALA A 95 -1.40 -3.42 9.92
N LEU A 96 -0.95 -2.42 9.20
CA LEU A 96 -1.34 -2.22 7.81
C LEU A 96 -0.13 -2.09 6.88
N CYS A 97 -0.30 -2.54 5.63
CA CYS A 97 0.65 -2.41 4.54
C CYS A 97 -0.13 -2.28 3.23
N ILE A 98 -0.16 -1.10 2.64
CA ILE A 98 -0.96 -0.84 1.43
C ILE A 98 -0.02 -0.54 0.25
N GLY A 99 0.11 -1.52 -0.68
CA GLY A 99 0.96 -1.41 -1.87
C GLY A 99 2.45 -1.45 -1.59
N SER A 100 2.86 -1.97 -0.43
CA SER A 100 4.25 -1.96 0.03
C SER A 100 4.74 -3.31 0.59
N THR A 101 4.09 -4.43 0.25
CA THR A 101 4.49 -5.77 0.73
C THR A 101 5.93 -6.12 0.33
N HIS A 102 6.42 -5.56 -0.79
CA HIS A 102 7.81 -5.66 -1.21
C HIS A 102 8.83 -5.13 -0.16
N ALA A 103 8.39 -4.39 0.85
CA ALA A 103 9.22 -4.01 2.00
C ALA A 103 9.62 -5.22 2.87
N TYR A 104 8.90 -6.33 2.78
CA TYR A 104 9.18 -7.57 3.52
C TYR A 104 9.81 -8.67 2.67
N GLY A 105 10.11 -8.40 1.42
CA GLY A 105 10.72 -9.36 0.50
C GLY A 105 10.46 -9.04 -0.95
N SER A 106 10.97 -9.86 -1.85
CA SER A 106 10.77 -9.72 -3.29
C SER A 106 9.96 -10.87 -3.87
N GLY A 107 9.34 -10.64 -5.01
CA GLY A 107 8.58 -11.65 -5.74
C GLY A 107 7.43 -12.23 -4.90
N ASP A 108 7.21 -13.53 -5.02
CA ASP A 108 6.14 -14.29 -4.37
C ASP A 108 6.28 -14.40 -2.85
N ALA A 109 7.47 -14.09 -2.29
CA ALA A 109 7.72 -14.10 -0.85
C ALA A 109 7.19 -12.84 -0.13
N ALA A 110 6.95 -11.74 -0.83
CA ALA A 110 6.58 -10.45 -0.24
C ALA A 110 5.30 -10.52 0.59
N TYR A 111 4.22 -11.03 0.03
CA TYR A 111 2.93 -11.15 0.73
C TYR A 111 2.98 -12.13 1.91
N PRO A 112 3.56 -13.37 1.77
CA PRO A 112 3.76 -14.29 2.88
C PRO A 112 4.56 -13.69 4.05
N ASN A 113 5.67 -13.04 3.74
CA ASN A 113 6.51 -12.43 4.76
C ASN A 113 5.82 -11.27 5.49
N THR A 114 4.99 -10.49 4.78
CA THR A 114 4.15 -9.44 5.39
C THR A 114 3.19 -10.05 6.39
N ILE A 115 2.45 -11.11 6.01
CA ILE A 115 1.51 -11.80 6.91
C ILE A 115 2.24 -12.36 8.13
N ASN A 116 3.35 -13.07 7.95
CA ASN A 116 4.13 -13.64 9.04
C ASN A 116 4.66 -12.56 10.01
N SER A 117 5.13 -11.43 9.47
CA SER A 117 5.59 -10.30 10.28
C SER A 117 4.44 -9.68 11.08
N PHE A 118 3.27 -9.51 10.48
CA PHE A 118 2.11 -8.95 11.15
C PHE A 118 1.51 -9.90 12.20
N LEU A 119 1.52 -11.21 11.95
CA LEU A 119 1.13 -12.21 12.94
C LEU A 119 2.00 -12.13 14.21
N ARG A 120 3.28 -11.79 14.08
CA ARG A 120 4.17 -11.58 15.21
C ARG A 120 3.91 -10.26 15.94
N LEU A 121 3.60 -9.18 15.22
CA LEU A 121 3.51 -7.82 15.76
C LEU A 121 2.12 -7.49 16.33
N VAL A 122 1.07 -8.03 15.73
CA VAL A 122 -0.31 -7.79 16.14
C VAL A 122 -0.67 -8.70 17.30
N ARG A 123 -1.36 -8.16 18.31
CA ARG A 123 -1.87 -8.94 19.45
C ARG A 123 -2.98 -9.91 19.04
N ALA A 124 -3.29 -10.87 19.89
CA ALA A 124 -4.51 -11.68 19.75
C ALA A 124 -5.75 -10.78 19.79
N GLY A 125 -6.72 -11.04 18.93
CA GLY A 125 -7.90 -10.20 18.71
C GLY A 125 -7.63 -8.90 17.94
N GLY A 126 -6.40 -8.65 17.49
CA GLY A 126 -6.06 -7.49 16.65
C GLY A 126 -6.27 -7.76 15.14
N GLN A 127 -6.04 -6.77 14.32
CA GLN A 127 -6.39 -6.78 12.90
C GLN A 127 -5.18 -6.58 12.00
N LEU A 128 -5.26 -7.10 10.77
CA LEU A 128 -4.31 -6.86 9.69
C LEU A 128 -5.07 -6.27 8.50
N LEU A 129 -4.58 -5.16 7.94
CA LEU A 129 -5.09 -4.61 6.69
C LEU A 129 -3.97 -4.64 5.63
N ILE A 130 -4.18 -5.40 4.57
CA ILE A 130 -3.19 -5.52 3.49
C ILE A 130 -3.80 -5.05 2.17
N GLY A 131 -3.14 -4.10 1.52
CA GLY A 131 -3.41 -3.68 0.15
C GLY A 131 -2.41 -4.33 -0.78
N GLU A 132 -2.86 -5.19 -1.71
CA GLU A 132 -1.99 -5.99 -2.56
C GLU A 132 -2.51 -6.12 -3.98
N GLY A 133 -1.58 -6.24 -4.93
CA GLY A 133 -1.87 -6.63 -6.29
C GLY A 133 -2.49 -8.03 -6.38
N TYR A 134 -3.28 -8.25 -7.41
CA TYR A 134 -3.77 -9.59 -7.75
C TYR A 134 -4.02 -9.71 -9.25
N TRP A 135 -3.93 -10.93 -9.77
CA TRP A 135 -4.31 -11.21 -11.15
C TRP A 135 -5.82 -11.37 -11.30
N LYS A 136 -6.46 -10.51 -12.11
CA LYS A 136 -7.86 -10.66 -12.53
C LYS A 136 -8.01 -11.81 -13.53
N ARG A 137 -6.96 -12.08 -14.29
CA ARG A 137 -6.80 -13.14 -15.28
C ARG A 137 -5.32 -13.45 -15.50
N ASP A 138 -4.99 -14.52 -16.14
CA ASP A 138 -3.62 -14.87 -16.48
C ASP A 138 -2.96 -13.75 -17.29
N PRO A 139 -1.79 -13.25 -16.85
CA PRO A 139 -1.07 -12.19 -17.55
C PRO A 139 -0.41 -12.70 -18.84
N ALA A 140 -0.45 -11.89 -19.90
CA ALA A 140 0.29 -12.17 -21.10
C ALA A 140 1.81 -12.17 -20.84
N PRO A 141 2.61 -13.07 -21.49
CA PRO A 141 4.07 -13.09 -21.32
C PRO A 141 4.74 -11.73 -21.59
N GLU A 142 4.24 -10.98 -22.57
CA GLU A 142 4.73 -9.66 -22.94
C GLU A 142 4.48 -8.64 -21.82
N TYR A 143 3.38 -8.78 -21.08
CA TYR A 143 3.09 -7.93 -19.94
C TYR A 143 4.03 -8.24 -18.76
N LEU A 144 4.26 -9.51 -18.46
CA LEU A 144 5.24 -9.93 -17.45
C LEU A 144 6.66 -9.43 -17.78
N GLN A 145 7.06 -9.51 -19.04
CA GLN A 145 8.34 -8.96 -19.50
C GLN A 145 8.42 -7.42 -19.31
N LEU A 146 7.31 -6.71 -19.58
CA LEU A 146 7.25 -5.25 -19.42
C LEU A 146 7.39 -4.83 -17.96
N ILE A 147 6.69 -5.51 -17.04
CA ILE A 147 6.74 -5.20 -15.60
C ILE A 147 7.98 -5.79 -14.92
N GLY A 148 8.71 -6.70 -15.59
CA GLY A 148 9.94 -7.32 -15.08
C GLY A 148 9.70 -8.34 -13.96
N GLU A 149 8.49 -8.93 -13.88
CA GLU A 149 8.09 -9.78 -12.78
C GLU A 149 7.63 -11.17 -13.27
N PRO A 150 7.84 -12.24 -12.47
CA PRO A 150 7.32 -13.56 -12.79
C PRO A 150 5.80 -13.63 -12.58
N VAL A 151 5.13 -14.59 -13.22
CA VAL A 151 3.69 -14.82 -13.06
C VAL A 151 3.28 -15.05 -11.60
N GLY A 152 4.13 -15.68 -10.81
CA GLY A 152 3.89 -15.99 -9.39
C GLY A 152 3.97 -14.80 -8.43
N ILE A 153 4.32 -13.57 -8.92
CA ILE A 153 4.41 -12.40 -8.04
C ILE A 153 3.08 -12.10 -7.34
N TYR A 154 1.97 -12.27 -8.02
CA TYR A 154 0.63 -12.08 -7.46
C TYR A 154 -0.19 -13.37 -7.55
N ARG A 155 -1.03 -13.58 -6.55
CA ARG A 155 -2.13 -14.52 -6.56
C ARG A 155 -3.35 -13.91 -7.24
N ASP A 156 -4.40 -14.66 -7.43
CA ASP A 156 -5.71 -14.09 -7.70
C ASP A 156 -6.34 -13.50 -6.41
N HIS A 157 -7.47 -12.83 -6.54
CA HIS A 157 -8.14 -12.18 -5.41
C HIS A 157 -8.50 -13.18 -4.30
N SER A 158 -9.01 -14.35 -4.65
CA SER A 158 -9.37 -15.41 -3.70
C SER A 158 -8.13 -16.04 -3.06
N GLY A 159 -7.05 -16.20 -3.82
CA GLY A 159 -5.78 -16.74 -3.34
C GLY A 159 -5.11 -15.89 -2.27
N ASN A 160 -5.22 -14.55 -2.34
CA ASN A 160 -4.74 -13.68 -1.27
C ASN A 160 -5.51 -13.90 0.04
N ILE A 161 -6.83 -14.11 -0.04
CA ILE A 161 -7.67 -14.41 1.14
C ILE A 161 -7.36 -15.81 1.68
N SER A 162 -7.40 -16.83 0.82
CA SER A 162 -7.15 -18.23 1.22
C SER A 162 -5.77 -18.42 1.82
N PHE A 163 -4.76 -17.70 1.32
CA PHE A 163 -3.43 -17.74 1.92
C PHE A 163 -3.44 -17.25 3.38
N ALA A 164 -4.13 -16.16 3.66
CA ALA A 164 -4.24 -15.63 5.02
C ALA A 164 -5.03 -16.58 5.95
N GLU A 165 -6.12 -17.21 5.45
CA GLU A 165 -6.88 -18.23 6.19
C GLU A 165 -6.02 -19.44 6.55
N GLN A 166 -5.18 -19.93 5.64
CA GLN A 166 -4.23 -21.03 5.89
C GLN A 166 -3.19 -20.69 6.98
N HIS A 167 -2.99 -19.39 7.26
CA HIS A 167 -2.14 -18.90 8.35
C HIS A 167 -2.94 -18.54 9.62
N GLY A 168 -4.18 -19.01 9.72
CA GLY A 168 -5.02 -18.86 10.91
C GLY A 168 -5.70 -17.49 11.04
N LEU A 169 -5.69 -16.67 10.02
CA LEU A 169 -6.41 -15.40 10.01
C LEU A 169 -7.87 -15.58 9.58
N VAL A 170 -8.76 -14.77 10.12
CA VAL A 170 -10.18 -14.75 9.75
C VAL A 170 -10.44 -13.54 8.85
N PRO A 171 -10.87 -13.72 7.59
CA PRO A 171 -11.22 -12.60 6.72
C PRO A 171 -12.48 -11.90 7.24
N LEU A 172 -12.36 -10.58 7.48
CA LEU A 172 -13.47 -9.73 7.92
C LEU A 172 -14.09 -8.96 6.77
N TYR A 173 -13.25 -8.49 5.84
CA TYR A 173 -13.68 -7.66 4.72
C TYR A 173 -12.67 -7.73 3.58
N ALA A 174 -13.16 -7.67 2.35
CA ALA A 174 -12.34 -7.48 1.18
C ALA A 174 -13.02 -6.50 0.21
N ALA A 175 -12.23 -5.64 -0.40
CA ALA A 175 -12.65 -4.72 -1.46
C ALA A 175 -11.57 -4.67 -2.55
N VAL A 176 -11.95 -4.20 -3.73
CA VAL A 176 -11.03 -4.02 -4.84
C VAL A 176 -11.09 -2.60 -5.37
N SER A 177 -10.00 -2.12 -5.93
CA SER A 177 -9.98 -0.89 -6.69
C SER A 177 -10.79 -1.06 -7.97
N ASN A 178 -11.63 -0.08 -8.27
CA ASN A 178 -12.35 -0.05 -9.54
C ASN A 178 -11.48 0.56 -10.65
N ASP A 179 -11.99 0.54 -11.88
CA ASP A 179 -11.26 1.02 -13.04
C ASP A 179 -10.95 2.52 -12.98
N ASP A 180 -11.85 3.34 -12.41
CA ASP A 180 -11.62 4.79 -12.26
C ASP A 180 -10.50 5.08 -11.24
N GLU A 181 -10.43 4.34 -10.15
CA GLU A 181 -9.34 4.45 -9.16
C GLU A 181 -7.99 4.06 -9.77
N TRP A 182 -7.97 3.00 -10.59
CA TRP A 182 -6.77 2.59 -11.33
C TRP A 182 -6.37 3.61 -12.38
N ASP A 183 -7.30 4.08 -13.21
CA ASP A 183 -7.04 5.10 -14.22
C ASP A 183 -6.55 6.39 -13.56
N HIS A 184 -7.19 6.84 -12.47
CA HIS A 184 -6.73 8.02 -11.73
C HIS A 184 -5.30 7.86 -11.20
N PHE A 185 -4.98 6.71 -10.61
CA PHE A 185 -3.63 6.39 -10.10
C PHE A 185 -2.60 6.44 -11.24
N GLU A 186 -2.83 5.72 -12.33
CA GLU A 186 -1.92 5.62 -13.45
C GLU A 186 -1.75 6.96 -14.20
N TRP A 187 -2.83 7.72 -14.42
CA TRP A 187 -2.78 8.97 -15.18
C TRP A 187 -2.29 10.17 -14.38
N SER A 188 -2.49 10.21 -13.08
CA SER A 188 -2.05 11.35 -12.25
C SER A 188 -0.54 11.53 -12.25
N HIS A 189 0.23 10.44 -12.17
CA HIS A 189 1.68 10.48 -12.27
C HIS A 189 2.15 10.96 -13.63
N ARG A 190 1.53 10.47 -14.69
CA ARG A 190 1.91 10.81 -16.08
C ARG A 190 1.60 12.25 -16.43
N MET A 191 0.43 12.72 -16.06
CA MET A 191 0.02 14.10 -16.34
C MET A 191 1.06 15.09 -15.79
N LYS A 192 1.59 14.85 -14.60
CA LYS A 192 2.67 15.68 -14.02
C LYS A 192 3.94 15.61 -14.87
N MET A 193 4.36 14.40 -15.27
CA MET A 193 5.59 14.21 -16.06
C MET A 193 5.48 14.81 -17.47
N GLU A 194 4.35 14.60 -18.15
CA GLU A 194 4.12 15.16 -19.49
C GLU A 194 4.08 16.71 -19.44
N ARG A 195 3.41 17.30 -18.45
CA ARG A 195 3.40 18.76 -18.27
C ARG A 195 4.79 19.33 -18.00
N GLN A 196 5.59 18.65 -17.19
CA GLN A 196 6.99 19.07 -16.93
C GLN A 196 7.84 18.97 -18.20
N ALA A 197 7.68 17.92 -19.00
CA ALA A 197 8.45 17.73 -20.24
C ALA A 197 8.17 18.81 -21.29
N VAL A 198 6.94 19.32 -21.36
CA VAL A 198 6.58 20.43 -22.28
C VAL A 198 7.21 21.76 -21.82
N SER A 199 7.47 21.94 -20.53
CA SER A 199 7.93 23.19 -19.94
C SER A 199 9.44 23.29 -19.73
N THR A 200 10.20 22.18 -19.90
CA THR A 200 11.63 22.10 -19.56
C THR A 200 12.49 21.91 -20.82
N VAL A 201 13.58 22.65 -20.93
CA VAL A 201 14.62 22.45 -21.95
C VAL A 201 15.24 21.05 -21.76
N ALA A 202 15.45 20.34 -22.87
CA ALA A 202 15.80 18.93 -22.93
C ALA A 202 16.94 18.48 -21.98
N ASP A 203 16.55 17.91 -20.85
CA ASP A 203 17.41 17.09 -20.01
C ASP A 203 17.32 15.63 -20.48
N PRO A 204 18.42 14.98 -20.91
CA PRO A 204 18.41 13.60 -21.38
C PRO A 204 17.87 12.61 -20.35
N ALA A 205 18.16 12.80 -19.05
CA ALA A 205 17.67 11.92 -17.99
C ALA A 205 16.14 12.07 -17.80
N ALA A 206 15.62 13.28 -17.90
CA ALA A 206 14.17 13.54 -17.88
C ALA A 206 13.47 12.93 -19.10
N ALA A 207 14.10 13.00 -20.28
CA ALA A 207 13.58 12.39 -21.50
C ALA A 207 13.48 10.85 -21.38
N GLU A 208 14.52 10.20 -20.87
CA GLU A 208 14.51 8.74 -20.65
C GLU A 208 13.42 8.32 -19.63
N LYS A 209 13.27 9.07 -18.53
CA LYS A 209 12.23 8.82 -17.53
C LYS A 209 10.83 8.96 -18.13
N LEU A 210 10.62 9.98 -18.97
CA LEU A 210 9.35 10.19 -19.67
C LEU A 210 9.05 9.03 -20.63
N GLU A 211 10.05 8.57 -21.39
CA GLU A 211 9.87 7.46 -22.31
C GLU A 211 9.55 6.15 -21.60
N ARG A 212 10.20 5.87 -20.46
CA ARG A 212 9.80 4.74 -19.60
C ARG A 212 8.36 4.86 -19.12
N SER A 213 7.94 6.06 -18.72
CA SER A 213 6.56 6.32 -18.30
C SER A 213 5.55 6.08 -19.43
N ARG A 214 5.90 6.46 -20.67
CA ARG A 214 5.04 6.21 -21.84
C ARG A 214 4.93 4.72 -22.16
N ARG A 215 6.04 3.97 -22.14
CA ARG A 215 6.02 2.50 -22.30
C ARG A 215 5.17 1.81 -21.25
N TRP A 216 5.29 2.25 -20.00
CA TRP A 216 4.43 1.73 -18.91
C TRP A 216 2.95 2.00 -19.19
N ARG A 217 2.59 3.22 -19.59
CA ARG A 217 1.21 3.56 -19.99
C ARG A 217 0.69 2.64 -21.07
N ASP A 218 1.47 2.45 -22.13
CA ASP A 218 1.06 1.63 -23.26
C ASP A 218 0.83 0.17 -22.82
N GLY A 219 1.66 -0.33 -21.93
CA GLY A 219 1.47 -1.63 -21.28
C GLY A 219 0.25 -1.68 -20.36
N TYR A 220 0.03 -0.64 -19.57
CA TYR A 220 -1.19 -0.53 -18.77
C TYR A 220 -2.45 -0.57 -19.62
N LEU A 221 -2.53 0.24 -20.69
CA LEU A 221 -3.69 0.29 -21.57
C LEU A 221 -3.90 -1.02 -22.34
N ARG A 222 -2.82 -1.64 -22.78
CA ARG A 222 -2.89 -2.87 -23.58
C ARG A 222 -3.20 -4.10 -22.75
N TRP A 223 -2.65 -4.21 -21.55
CA TRP A 223 -2.74 -5.41 -20.71
C TRP A 223 -3.17 -5.11 -19.27
N GLY A 224 -2.47 -4.19 -18.59
CA GLY A 224 -2.53 -4.01 -17.13
C GLY A 224 -3.94 -3.73 -16.63
N ARG A 225 -4.67 -2.81 -17.27
CA ARG A 225 -6.03 -2.39 -16.87
C ARG A 225 -7.00 -3.57 -16.75
N ASN A 226 -6.87 -4.55 -17.62
CA ASN A 226 -7.77 -5.72 -17.67
C ASN A 226 -7.20 -6.97 -16.98
N THR A 227 -5.90 -6.96 -16.61
CA THR A 227 -5.20 -8.14 -16.09
C THR A 227 -4.87 -8.01 -14.62
N MET A 228 -4.46 -6.81 -14.20
CA MET A 228 -4.05 -6.55 -12.82
C MET A 228 -5.16 -5.85 -12.02
N GLY A 229 -5.39 -6.31 -10.81
CA GLY A 229 -6.24 -5.66 -9.83
C GLY A 229 -5.44 -5.25 -8.60
N PHE A 230 -6.07 -4.45 -7.73
CA PHE A 230 -5.55 -4.14 -6.41
C PHE A 230 -6.65 -4.38 -5.38
N GLY A 231 -6.37 -5.22 -4.38
CA GLY A 231 -7.31 -5.62 -3.35
C GLY A 231 -6.92 -5.04 -1.99
N PHE A 232 -7.90 -4.77 -1.16
CA PHE A 232 -7.76 -4.41 0.25
C PHE A 232 -8.37 -5.53 1.06
N TYR A 233 -7.58 -6.15 1.93
CA TYR A 233 -7.94 -7.34 2.69
C TYR A 233 -7.82 -7.05 4.18
N LEU A 234 -8.94 -7.10 4.90
CA LEU A 234 -8.99 -6.93 6.34
C LEU A 234 -9.17 -8.29 7.01
N PHE A 235 -8.25 -8.63 7.88
CA PHE A 235 -8.24 -9.89 8.61
C PHE A 235 -8.24 -9.65 10.12
N LEU A 236 -8.86 -10.57 10.86
CA LEU A 236 -8.75 -10.69 12.31
C LEU A 236 -7.71 -11.76 12.64
N LYS A 237 -6.81 -11.46 13.57
CA LYS A 237 -6.01 -12.47 14.25
C LYS A 237 -6.79 -13.02 15.43
N PRO A 238 -7.21 -14.31 15.43
CA PRO A 238 -7.94 -14.91 16.55
C PRO A 238 -7.16 -14.87 17.87
N GLN A 239 -7.88 -15.21 18.97
CA GLN A 239 -7.26 -15.33 20.28
C GLN A 239 -6.44 -16.60 20.42
#